data_50490e42de550e7e0b62bad08aa343dc
#
_entry.id   50490e42de550e7e0b62bad08aa343dc
#
_cell.length_a   1.000
_cell.length_b   1.000
_cell.length_c   1.000
_cell.angle_alpha   90.00
_cell.angle_beta   90.00
_cell.angle_gamma   90.00
#
_symmetry.space_group_name_H-M   'P 1'
#
loop_
_entity.id
_entity.type
_entity.pdbx_description
1 polymer ?
#
loop_
_entity_poly.entity_id
_entity_poly.type
_entity_poly.pdbx_seq_one_letter_code
_entity_poly.pdbx_strand_id
1 'polypeptide(L)'
;MPPHECYVEPFLGSGAVMRMKRPARWNYGIDMDPRVVGQALDLVRRDDWISARSRIAGVGDGGPAGFKFELGDGIAWLRARKSWHMTLVYCDPPYLMSTRSSQRRIYRHELEADRHQELLDVLLGLSALVMVSGYPSEMYNQALSSWRVVRYRAMTRGGWMADECLWCNFPEPAELHDYRYLGRDFRERERIRRKQARWVARLSGMPVLERQALSSALLAVRSR
;
A
#
# COMPACT_ATOMS: atom_id res chain seq x y z
N MET A 1 6.68 1.34 1.63
CA MET A 1 6.03 0.34 2.52
C MET A 1 7.10 -0.58 3.09
N PRO A 2 7.13 -0.81 4.41
CA PRO A 2 8.02 -1.80 5.04
C PRO A 2 7.64 -3.23 4.63
N PRO A 3 8.50 -4.23 4.86
CA PRO A 3 8.17 -5.64 4.65
C PRO A 3 6.94 -6.06 5.44
N HIS A 4 6.04 -6.83 4.82
CA HIS A 4 4.82 -7.36 5.44
C HIS A 4 4.39 -8.64 4.72
N GLU A 5 3.72 -9.53 5.45
CA GLU A 5 3.15 -10.77 4.93
C GLU A 5 1.64 -10.65 4.67
N CYS A 6 0.99 -9.73 5.37
CA CYS A 6 -0.43 -9.45 5.20
C CYS A 6 -0.62 -7.97 4.82
N TYR A 7 -1.49 -7.72 3.85
CA TYR A 7 -1.83 -6.39 3.37
C TYR A 7 -3.35 -6.19 3.39
N VAL A 8 -3.81 -5.06 3.90
CA VAL A 8 -5.24 -4.77 4.08
C VAL A 8 -5.59 -3.40 3.53
N GLU A 9 -6.60 -3.32 2.67
CA GLU A 9 -7.28 -2.08 2.28
C GLU A 9 -8.74 -2.11 2.80
N PRO A 10 -9.04 -1.44 3.92
CA PRO A 10 -10.40 -1.42 4.50
C PRO A 10 -11.37 -0.50 3.75
N PHE A 11 -10.88 0.25 2.77
CA PHE A 11 -11.61 1.07 1.80
C PHE A 11 -11.02 0.78 0.42
N LEU A 12 -11.44 -0.34 -0.18
CA LEU A 12 -10.78 -0.89 -1.37
C LEU A 12 -10.89 0.04 -2.58
N GLY A 13 -12.07 0.62 -2.83
CA GLY A 13 -12.32 1.42 -4.02
C GLY A 13 -11.88 0.68 -5.29
N SER A 14 -11.03 1.30 -6.09
CA SER A 14 -10.47 0.65 -7.30
C SER A 14 -9.38 -0.38 -7.01
N GLY A 15 -8.92 -0.48 -5.76
CA GLY A 15 -7.79 -1.31 -5.36
C GLY A 15 -6.47 -0.93 -6.04
N ALA A 16 -6.32 0.33 -6.45
CA ALA A 16 -5.20 0.77 -7.27
C ALA A 16 -3.85 0.47 -6.62
N VAL A 17 -3.71 0.70 -5.32
CA VAL A 17 -2.46 0.43 -4.60
C VAL A 17 -2.22 -1.07 -4.47
N MET A 18 -3.21 -1.86 -4.08
CA MET A 18 -3.11 -3.32 -3.98
C MET A 18 -2.71 -3.97 -5.32
N ARG A 19 -3.28 -3.48 -6.44
CA ARG A 19 -3.01 -3.98 -7.79
C ARG A 19 -1.61 -3.62 -8.31
N MET A 20 -1.08 -2.48 -7.89
CA MET A 20 0.19 -1.95 -8.41
C MET A 20 1.39 -2.37 -7.57
N LYS A 21 1.23 -2.59 -6.27
CA LYS A 21 2.33 -3.04 -5.41
C LYS A 21 2.66 -4.52 -5.64
N ARG A 22 3.85 -4.95 -5.18
CA ARG A 22 4.15 -6.38 -5.04
C ARG A 22 3.13 -7.00 -4.08
N PRO A 23 2.45 -8.10 -4.45
CA PRO A 23 1.53 -8.76 -3.54
C PRO A 23 2.20 -9.20 -2.24
N ALA A 24 1.48 -9.11 -1.13
CA ALA A 24 1.81 -9.81 0.10
C ALA A 24 1.34 -11.27 0.01
N ARG A 25 1.75 -12.12 0.95
CA ARG A 25 1.25 -13.49 1.04
C ARG A 25 -0.28 -13.52 1.16
N TRP A 26 -0.85 -12.61 1.97
CA TRP A 26 -2.28 -12.43 2.15
C TRP A 26 -2.68 -10.99 1.86
N ASN A 27 -3.70 -10.80 1.05
CA ASN A 27 -4.18 -9.47 0.67
C ASN A 27 -5.70 -9.42 0.90
N TYR A 28 -6.16 -8.47 1.70
CA TYR A 28 -7.57 -8.29 2.04
C TYR A 28 -8.04 -6.93 1.54
N GLY A 29 -9.11 -6.93 0.77
CA GLY A 29 -9.81 -5.71 0.34
C GLY A 29 -11.24 -5.72 0.87
N ILE A 30 -11.63 -4.66 1.58
CA ILE A 30 -12.98 -4.51 2.14
C ILE A 30 -13.61 -3.25 1.54
N ASP A 31 -14.87 -3.34 1.14
CA ASP A 31 -15.63 -2.19 0.67
C ASP A 31 -17.11 -2.35 0.99
N MET A 32 -17.80 -1.24 1.20
CA MET A 32 -19.26 -1.21 1.42
C MET A 32 -20.04 -1.29 0.10
N ASP A 33 -19.42 -0.98 -1.04
CA ASP A 33 -20.07 -1.06 -2.35
C ASP A 33 -19.94 -2.48 -2.94
N PRO A 34 -21.04 -3.23 -3.11
CA PRO A 34 -21.00 -4.56 -3.67
C PRO A 34 -20.48 -4.60 -5.11
N ARG A 35 -20.57 -3.47 -5.85
CA ARG A 35 -20.00 -3.39 -7.21
C ARG A 35 -18.48 -3.38 -7.18
N VAL A 36 -17.87 -2.71 -6.21
CA VAL A 36 -16.43 -2.68 -5.99
C VAL A 36 -15.92 -4.11 -5.71
N VAL A 37 -16.55 -4.79 -4.75
CA VAL A 37 -16.19 -6.16 -4.38
C VAL A 37 -16.42 -7.13 -5.54
N GLY A 38 -17.55 -7.03 -6.23
CA GLY A 38 -17.86 -7.86 -7.40
C GLY A 38 -16.83 -7.67 -8.52
N GLN A 39 -16.47 -6.44 -8.84
CA GLN A 39 -15.45 -6.14 -9.85
C GLN A 39 -14.06 -6.70 -9.45
N ALA A 40 -13.67 -6.58 -8.18
CA ALA A 40 -12.42 -7.13 -7.69
C ALA A 40 -12.38 -8.67 -7.82
N LEU A 41 -13.45 -9.36 -7.44
CA LEU A 41 -13.58 -10.82 -7.58
C LEU A 41 -13.53 -11.26 -9.05
N ASP A 42 -14.19 -10.53 -9.94
CA ASP A 42 -14.19 -10.84 -11.36
C ASP A 42 -12.80 -10.68 -11.99
N LEU A 43 -12.07 -9.62 -11.60
CA LEU A 43 -10.70 -9.40 -12.06
C LEU A 43 -9.76 -10.51 -11.56
N VAL A 44 -9.93 -10.98 -10.33
CA VAL A 44 -9.13 -12.10 -9.80
C VAL A 44 -9.44 -13.39 -10.57
N ARG A 45 -10.71 -13.69 -10.82
CA ARG A 45 -11.11 -14.88 -11.58
C ARG A 45 -10.53 -14.91 -13.00
N ARG A 46 -10.39 -13.74 -13.63
CA ARG A 46 -9.78 -13.58 -14.96
C ARG A 46 -8.25 -13.49 -14.93
N ASP A 47 -7.64 -13.60 -13.76
CA ASP A 47 -6.21 -13.35 -13.53
C ASP A 47 -5.74 -11.94 -13.96
N ASP A 48 -6.65 -10.96 -13.94
CA ASP A 48 -6.39 -9.56 -14.33
C ASP A 48 -6.27 -8.59 -13.15
N TRP A 49 -6.40 -9.11 -11.91
CA TRP A 49 -6.33 -8.26 -10.72
C TRP A 49 -4.97 -7.62 -10.54
N ILE A 50 -3.89 -8.40 -10.71
CA ILE A 50 -2.53 -7.92 -10.53
C ILE A 50 -2.04 -7.30 -11.84
N SER A 51 -1.51 -6.07 -11.77
CA SER A 51 -0.92 -5.44 -12.95
C SER A 51 0.25 -6.27 -13.51
N ALA A 52 0.48 -6.21 -14.81
CA ALA A 52 1.60 -6.89 -15.46
C ALA A 52 2.96 -6.58 -14.79
N ARG A 53 3.15 -5.35 -14.29
CA ARG A 53 4.36 -4.95 -13.56
C ARG A 53 4.51 -5.69 -12.23
N SER A 54 3.40 -6.01 -11.55
CA SER A 54 3.42 -6.72 -10.27
C SER A 54 3.63 -8.22 -10.46
N ARG A 55 3.17 -8.81 -11.58
CA ARG A 55 3.42 -10.21 -11.94
C ARG A 55 4.91 -10.49 -12.16
N ILE A 56 5.64 -9.56 -12.79
CA ILE A 56 7.08 -9.70 -13.09
C ILE A 56 7.92 -9.71 -11.80
N ALA A 57 7.46 -9.06 -10.73
CA ALA A 57 8.20 -8.98 -9.47
C ALA A 57 8.22 -10.30 -8.67
N GLY A 58 7.46 -11.28 -9.09
CA GLY A 58 7.26 -12.53 -8.34
C GLY A 58 6.53 -12.32 -7.01
N VAL A 59 5.88 -13.35 -6.54
CA VAL A 59 5.51 -13.47 -5.13
C VAL A 59 6.79 -13.89 -4.42
N GLY A 60 7.15 -13.22 -3.30
CA GLY A 60 8.32 -13.62 -2.51
C GLY A 60 8.29 -15.12 -2.19
N ASP A 61 9.34 -15.68 -1.63
CA ASP A 61 9.61 -17.11 -1.42
C ASP A 61 8.51 -17.94 -0.72
N GLY A 62 7.32 -17.37 -0.49
CA GLY A 62 6.20 -17.91 0.28
C GLY A 62 5.04 -18.55 -0.50
N GLY A 63 5.15 -18.81 -1.80
CA GLY A 63 4.07 -19.41 -2.60
C GLY A 63 3.10 -18.38 -3.22
N PRO A 64 1.97 -18.82 -3.85
CA PRO A 64 1.03 -17.95 -4.53
C PRO A 64 0.35 -16.98 -3.54
N ALA A 65 0.24 -15.69 -3.92
CA ALA A 65 -0.43 -14.68 -3.12
C ALA A 65 -1.94 -14.95 -3.03
N GLY A 66 -2.48 -14.95 -1.81
CA GLY A 66 -3.92 -15.03 -1.56
C GLY A 66 -4.57 -13.64 -1.61
N PHE A 67 -5.72 -13.55 -2.30
CA PHE A 67 -6.57 -12.36 -2.31
C PHE A 67 -7.94 -12.71 -1.76
N LYS A 68 -8.44 -11.89 -0.83
CA LYS A 68 -9.78 -12.02 -0.26
C LYS A 68 -10.46 -10.65 -0.29
N PHE A 69 -11.66 -10.63 -0.87
CA PHE A 69 -12.48 -9.41 -0.94
C PHE A 69 -13.77 -9.65 -0.17
N GLU A 70 -14.10 -8.70 0.71
CA GLU A 70 -15.23 -8.81 1.62
C GLU A 70 -16.13 -7.57 1.48
N LEU A 71 -17.43 -7.82 1.34
CA LEU A 71 -18.46 -6.77 1.39
C LEU A 71 -18.71 -6.42 2.85
N GLY A 72 -18.47 -5.18 3.23
CA GLY A 72 -18.70 -4.74 4.60
C GLY A 72 -18.10 -3.39 4.94
N ASP A 73 -18.34 -2.99 6.18
CA ASP A 73 -17.75 -1.80 6.79
C ASP A 73 -16.30 -2.05 7.17
N GLY A 74 -15.37 -1.31 6.55
CA GLY A 74 -13.93 -1.43 6.80
C GLY A 74 -13.54 -1.13 8.25
N ILE A 75 -14.20 -0.18 8.92
CA ILE A 75 -13.93 0.17 10.33
C ILE A 75 -14.34 -1.00 11.24
N ALA A 76 -15.54 -1.53 11.04
CA ALA A 76 -16.02 -2.69 11.79
C ALA A 76 -15.13 -3.91 11.56
N TRP A 77 -14.68 -4.14 10.32
CA TRP A 77 -13.77 -5.22 9.98
C TRP A 77 -12.42 -5.08 10.69
N LEU A 78 -11.83 -3.87 10.71
CA LEU A 78 -10.59 -3.60 11.43
C LEU A 78 -10.75 -3.88 12.93
N ARG A 79 -11.86 -3.47 13.54
CA ARG A 79 -12.17 -3.69 14.97
C ARG A 79 -12.34 -5.17 15.31
N ALA A 80 -12.94 -5.95 14.43
CA ALA A 80 -13.19 -7.36 14.64
C ALA A 80 -11.96 -8.26 14.50
N ARG A 81 -10.92 -7.79 13.79
CA ARG A 81 -9.74 -8.59 13.52
C ARG A 81 -8.83 -8.70 14.75
N LYS A 82 -8.46 -9.93 15.11
CA LYS A 82 -7.71 -10.23 16.35
C LYS A 82 -6.19 -10.32 16.18
N SER A 83 -5.70 -10.54 14.96
CA SER A 83 -4.25 -10.72 14.71
C SER A 83 -3.73 -9.77 13.66
N TRP A 84 -2.63 -9.08 14.01
CA TRP A 84 -1.97 -8.07 13.16
C TRP A 84 -0.50 -8.39 12.90
N HIS A 85 -0.09 -9.64 13.12
CA HIS A 85 1.30 -10.05 12.89
C HIS A 85 1.71 -9.78 11.43
N MET A 86 2.87 -9.13 11.25
CA MET A 86 3.42 -8.76 9.94
C MET A 86 2.39 -8.16 8.97
N THR A 87 1.44 -7.36 9.49
CA THR A 87 0.36 -6.76 8.71
C THR A 87 0.62 -5.29 8.45
N LEU A 88 0.40 -4.87 7.20
CA LEU A 88 0.30 -3.48 6.78
C LEU A 88 -1.15 -3.16 6.40
N VAL A 89 -1.72 -2.15 7.03
CA VAL A 89 -3.03 -1.58 6.71
C VAL A 89 -2.81 -0.29 5.94
N TYR A 90 -3.41 -0.18 4.76
CA TYR A 90 -3.46 1.05 3.99
C TYR A 90 -4.89 1.55 3.90
N CYS A 91 -5.16 2.68 4.54
CA CYS A 91 -6.46 3.33 4.55
C CYS A 91 -6.47 4.50 3.55
N ASP A 92 -7.36 4.43 2.57
CA ASP A 92 -7.69 5.51 1.64
C ASP A 92 -9.21 5.76 1.72
N PRO A 93 -9.72 6.29 2.86
CA PRO A 93 -11.16 6.50 3.04
C PRO A 93 -11.66 7.61 2.12
N PRO A 94 -12.97 7.69 1.87
CA PRO A 94 -13.56 8.91 1.30
C PRO A 94 -13.09 10.12 2.10
N TYR A 95 -12.37 11.06 1.46
CA TYR A 95 -11.72 12.16 2.17
C TYR A 95 -12.74 13.06 2.88
N LEU A 96 -12.36 13.58 4.03
CA LEU A 96 -13.19 14.44 4.88
C LEU A 96 -13.80 15.59 4.06
N MET A 97 -15.13 15.74 4.10
CA MET A 97 -15.86 16.65 3.21
C MET A 97 -15.42 18.11 3.37
N SER A 98 -15.10 18.53 4.60
CA SER A 98 -14.61 19.89 4.91
C SER A 98 -13.27 20.25 4.25
N THR A 99 -12.49 19.25 3.82
CA THR A 99 -11.17 19.47 3.18
C THR A 99 -11.24 19.48 1.66
N ARG A 100 -12.40 19.18 1.06
CA ARG A 100 -12.58 19.13 -0.38
C ARG A 100 -12.89 20.52 -0.94
N SER A 101 -12.45 20.77 -2.16
CA SER A 101 -12.79 22.00 -2.91
C SER A 101 -14.28 22.07 -3.27
N SER A 102 -14.99 20.96 -3.26
CA SER A 102 -16.42 20.86 -3.50
C SER A 102 -17.09 20.01 -2.45
N GLN A 103 -18.16 20.53 -1.85
CA GLN A 103 -18.98 19.79 -0.89
C GLN A 103 -19.97 18.79 -1.55
N ARG A 104 -19.81 18.51 -2.85
CA ARG A 104 -20.64 17.51 -3.53
C ARG A 104 -20.27 16.11 -3.05
N ARG A 105 -21.28 15.28 -2.85
CA ARG A 105 -21.07 13.84 -2.63
C ARG A 105 -20.46 13.23 -3.87
N ILE A 106 -19.22 12.75 -3.75
CA ILE A 106 -18.43 12.15 -4.84
C ILE A 106 -18.46 10.64 -4.73
N TYR A 107 -18.51 10.14 -3.49
CA TYR A 107 -18.53 8.71 -3.20
C TYR A 107 -19.97 8.28 -2.92
N ARG A 108 -20.28 7.04 -3.30
CA ARG A 108 -21.60 6.45 -2.99
C ARG A 108 -21.81 6.29 -1.50
N HIS A 109 -20.76 5.89 -0.79
CA HIS A 109 -20.69 5.77 0.65
C HIS A 109 -19.69 6.81 1.16
N GLU A 110 -20.19 8.00 1.47
CA GLU A 110 -19.37 9.05 2.09
C GLU A 110 -19.07 8.67 3.54
N LEU A 111 -17.94 9.14 4.04
CA LEU A 111 -17.56 8.98 5.44
C LEU A 111 -17.77 10.32 6.15
N GLU A 112 -18.72 10.38 7.09
CA GLU A 112 -19.01 11.59 7.86
C GLU A 112 -17.95 11.80 8.95
N ALA A 113 -17.90 13.01 9.54
CA ALA A 113 -16.82 13.39 10.46
C ALA A 113 -16.71 12.50 11.71
N ASP A 114 -17.84 12.07 12.26
CA ASP A 114 -17.88 11.13 13.39
C ASP A 114 -17.31 9.75 13.04
N ARG A 115 -17.56 9.30 11.82
CA ARG A 115 -17.00 8.06 11.30
C ARG A 115 -15.49 8.17 11.02
N HIS A 116 -15.02 9.37 10.61
CA HIS A 116 -13.59 9.61 10.53
C HIS A 116 -12.92 9.55 11.90
N GLN A 117 -13.57 10.13 12.94
CA GLN A 117 -13.06 10.02 14.30
C GLN A 117 -13.01 8.57 14.77
N GLU A 118 -14.09 7.81 14.55
CA GLU A 118 -14.13 6.37 14.85
C GLU A 118 -13.03 5.58 14.14
N LEU A 119 -12.76 5.88 12.85
CA LEU A 119 -11.66 5.28 12.10
C LEU A 119 -10.31 5.58 12.78
N LEU A 120 -10.05 6.84 13.12
CA LEU A 120 -8.81 7.27 13.77
C LEU A 120 -8.61 6.55 15.11
N ASP A 121 -9.66 6.44 15.94
CA ASP A 121 -9.60 5.75 17.22
C ASP A 121 -9.26 4.26 17.04
N VAL A 122 -9.86 3.62 16.04
CA VAL A 122 -9.54 2.22 15.72
C VAL A 122 -8.09 2.09 15.25
N LEU A 123 -7.62 2.95 14.34
CA LEU A 123 -6.28 2.86 13.79
C LEU A 123 -5.18 3.09 14.85
N LEU A 124 -5.42 3.99 15.79
CA LEU A 124 -4.51 4.25 16.93
C LEU A 124 -4.36 3.04 17.85
N GLY A 125 -5.41 2.20 17.95
CA GLY A 125 -5.41 0.97 18.76
C GLY A 125 -4.81 -0.26 18.06
N LEU A 126 -4.47 -0.18 16.76
CA LEU A 126 -3.96 -1.35 16.03
C LEU A 126 -2.47 -1.61 16.32
N SER A 127 -2.12 -2.87 16.54
CA SER A 127 -0.73 -3.34 16.58
C SER A 127 -0.16 -3.67 15.20
N ALA A 128 -0.74 -3.11 14.13
CA ALA A 128 -0.30 -3.24 12.74
C ALA A 128 0.59 -2.07 12.33
N LEU A 129 1.30 -2.22 11.21
CA LEU A 129 1.83 -1.09 10.46
C LEU A 129 0.67 -0.41 9.72
N VAL A 130 0.50 0.89 9.91
CA VAL A 130 -0.64 1.62 9.34
C VAL A 130 -0.16 2.79 8.49
N MET A 131 -0.79 2.95 7.34
CA MET A 131 -0.67 4.11 6.44
C MET A 131 -2.07 4.65 6.16
N VAL A 132 -2.25 5.96 6.26
CA VAL A 132 -3.51 6.64 5.95
C VAL A 132 -3.26 7.74 4.95
N SER A 133 -3.99 7.75 3.82
CA SER A 133 -3.97 8.85 2.85
C SER A 133 -5.16 9.79 3.06
N GLY A 134 -4.95 11.05 2.77
CA GLY A 134 -6.01 12.05 2.86
C GLY A 134 -5.52 13.46 2.62
N TYR A 135 -6.46 14.40 2.54
CA TYR A 135 -6.13 15.82 2.54
C TYR A 135 -5.70 16.28 3.95
N PRO A 136 -4.81 17.27 4.05
CA PRO A 136 -4.46 17.88 5.33
C PRO A 136 -5.73 18.35 6.05
N SER A 137 -5.92 17.91 7.29
CA SER A 137 -7.02 18.36 8.15
C SER A 137 -6.55 18.48 9.60
N GLU A 138 -7.17 19.37 10.34
CA GLU A 138 -6.86 19.54 11.76
C GLU A 138 -7.14 18.27 12.55
N MET A 139 -8.28 17.63 12.31
CA MET A 139 -8.68 16.36 12.92
C MET A 139 -7.58 15.28 12.77
N TYR A 140 -7.10 15.04 11.54
CA TYR A 140 -6.07 14.04 11.28
C TYR A 140 -4.71 14.45 11.85
N ASN A 141 -4.33 15.72 11.72
CA ASN A 141 -3.06 16.21 12.24
C ASN A 141 -2.99 16.14 13.76
N GLN A 142 -4.10 16.39 14.47
CA GLN A 142 -4.17 16.27 15.94
C GLN A 142 -4.15 14.79 16.35
N ALA A 143 -5.05 13.96 15.80
CA ALA A 143 -5.16 12.56 16.18
C ALA A 143 -3.87 11.77 15.86
N LEU A 144 -3.24 12.02 14.73
CA LEU A 144 -2.04 11.33 14.25
C LEU A 144 -0.75 12.14 14.47
N SER A 145 -0.73 13.03 15.46
CA SER A 145 0.40 13.97 15.72
C SER A 145 1.73 13.26 16.00
N SER A 146 1.71 12.03 16.53
CA SER A 146 2.90 11.19 16.76
C SER A 146 3.34 10.40 15.52
N TRP A 147 2.55 10.40 14.45
CA TRP A 147 2.86 9.63 13.24
C TRP A 147 3.74 10.44 12.28
N ARG A 148 4.57 9.73 11.52
CA ARG A 148 5.35 10.34 10.44
C ARG A 148 4.42 10.76 9.31
N VAL A 149 4.57 12.01 8.83
CA VAL A 149 3.77 12.55 7.72
C VAL A 149 4.64 12.73 6.49
N VAL A 150 4.20 12.19 5.37
CA VAL A 150 4.75 12.46 4.04
C VAL A 150 3.76 13.32 3.26
N ARG A 151 4.17 14.51 2.86
CA ARG A 151 3.37 15.42 2.04
C ARG A 151 3.77 15.30 0.59
N TYR A 152 2.79 15.23 -0.31
CA TYR A 152 3.04 15.13 -1.74
C TYR A 152 1.90 15.78 -2.53
N ARG A 153 2.18 16.09 -3.78
CA ARG A 153 1.15 16.63 -4.69
C ARG A 153 0.63 15.50 -5.57
N ALA A 154 -0.67 15.34 -5.61
CA ALA A 154 -1.37 14.36 -6.43
C ALA A 154 -2.38 15.03 -7.35
N MET A 155 -2.62 14.40 -8.50
CA MET A 155 -3.68 14.84 -9.40
C MET A 155 -5.03 14.30 -8.91
N THR A 156 -5.95 15.19 -8.65
CA THR A 156 -7.33 14.83 -8.28
C THR A 156 -8.08 14.25 -9.47
N ARG A 157 -9.20 13.57 -9.20
CA ARG A 157 -10.11 13.10 -10.29
C ARG A 157 -10.61 14.23 -11.19
N GLY A 158 -10.65 15.46 -10.71
CA GLY A 158 -11.01 16.66 -11.47
C GLY A 158 -9.87 17.24 -12.33
N GLY A 159 -8.68 16.62 -12.34
CA GLY A 159 -7.53 17.09 -13.13
C GLY A 159 -6.70 18.20 -12.48
N TRP A 160 -6.93 18.53 -11.21
CA TRP A 160 -6.21 19.56 -10.48
C TRP A 160 -5.18 18.92 -9.54
N MET A 161 -4.06 19.62 -9.34
CA MET A 161 -3.07 19.21 -8.34
C MET A 161 -3.53 19.63 -6.94
N ALA A 162 -3.61 18.65 -6.02
CA ALA A 162 -3.89 18.89 -4.61
C ALA A 162 -2.74 18.40 -3.74
N ASP A 163 -2.57 19.04 -2.58
CA ASP A 163 -1.64 18.59 -1.56
C ASP A 163 -2.31 17.46 -0.77
N GLU A 164 -1.65 16.32 -0.71
CA GLU A 164 -2.09 15.14 0.03
C GLU A 164 -1.07 14.78 1.10
N CYS A 165 -1.55 14.12 2.14
CA CYS A 165 -0.76 13.60 3.24
C CYS A 165 -0.87 12.07 3.27
N LEU A 166 0.25 11.45 3.64
CA LEU A 166 0.30 10.05 4.02
C LEU A 166 0.85 9.98 5.44
N TRP A 167 -0.01 9.66 6.40
CA TRP A 167 0.37 9.44 7.80
C TRP A 167 0.77 7.98 7.99
N CYS A 168 1.91 7.75 8.64
CA CYS A 168 2.45 6.41 8.89
C CYS A 168 2.80 6.27 10.37
N ASN A 169 2.33 5.22 11.04
CA ASN A 169 2.66 4.92 12.44
C ASN A 169 4.06 4.29 12.62
N PHE A 170 4.87 4.28 11.58
CA PHE A 170 6.23 3.76 11.58
C PHE A 170 7.21 4.77 10.96
N PRO A 171 8.51 4.72 11.33
CA PRO A 171 9.54 5.56 10.76
C PRO A 171 9.76 5.25 9.26
N GLU A 172 10.64 6.00 8.62
CA GLU A 172 11.06 5.66 7.26
C GLU A 172 11.69 4.26 7.26
N PRO A 173 11.15 3.33 6.43
CA PRO A 173 11.61 1.94 6.48
C PRO A 173 13.02 1.80 5.89
N ALA A 174 13.90 1.11 6.61
CA ALA A 174 15.24 0.75 6.14
C ALA A 174 15.18 -0.32 5.03
N GLU A 175 14.16 -1.18 5.05
CA GLU A 175 13.89 -2.18 4.03
C GLU A 175 12.50 -1.97 3.44
N LEU A 176 12.36 -2.24 2.14
CA LEU A 176 11.10 -2.09 1.41
C LEU A 176 10.51 -3.44 1.04
N HIS A 177 9.19 -3.55 1.13
CA HIS A 177 8.45 -4.67 0.58
C HIS A 177 8.59 -4.76 -0.95
N ASP A 178 8.73 -3.60 -1.61
CA ASP A 178 8.82 -3.50 -3.06
C ASP A 178 9.80 -2.39 -3.47
N TYR A 179 10.88 -2.77 -4.13
CA TYR A 179 11.93 -1.84 -4.57
C TYR A 179 11.72 -1.27 -5.97
N ARG A 180 10.66 -1.66 -6.71
CA ARG A 180 10.41 -1.21 -8.09
C ARG A 180 10.18 0.29 -8.21
N TYR A 181 9.76 0.93 -7.12
CA TYR A 181 9.48 2.36 -7.05
C TYR A 181 10.52 3.14 -6.25
N LEU A 182 11.68 2.54 -5.97
CA LEU A 182 12.76 3.19 -5.24
C LEU A 182 13.32 4.38 -6.05
N GLY A 183 13.33 5.57 -5.43
CA GLY A 183 13.80 6.82 -6.01
C GLY A 183 12.79 7.96 -5.83
N ARG A 184 13.30 9.16 -5.57
CA ARG A 184 12.50 10.37 -5.25
C ARG A 184 11.71 10.89 -6.44
N ASP A 185 12.26 10.74 -7.65
CA ASP A 185 11.64 11.20 -8.88
C ASP A 185 11.76 10.15 -10.00
N PHE A 186 11.18 10.46 -11.17
CA PHE A 186 11.22 9.57 -12.32
C PHE A 186 12.64 9.28 -12.78
N ARG A 187 13.54 10.29 -12.81
CA ARG A 187 14.92 10.15 -13.30
C ARG A 187 15.72 9.23 -12.38
N GLU A 188 15.57 9.41 -11.07
CA GLU A 188 16.25 8.56 -10.10
C GLU A 188 15.73 7.11 -10.14
N ARG A 189 14.43 6.90 -10.22
CA ARG A 189 13.84 5.56 -10.40
C ARG A 189 14.37 4.87 -11.65
N GLU A 190 14.43 5.60 -12.77
CA GLU A 190 14.95 5.05 -14.02
C GLU A 190 16.45 4.72 -13.92
N ARG A 191 17.25 5.58 -13.29
CA ARG A 191 18.67 5.34 -13.04
C ARG A 191 18.90 4.08 -12.22
N ILE A 192 18.13 3.91 -11.13
CA ILE A 192 18.20 2.72 -10.25
C ILE A 192 17.81 1.47 -11.04
N ARG A 193 16.70 1.50 -11.77
CA ARG A 193 16.23 0.39 -12.60
C ARG A 193 17.27 -0.05 -13.63
N ARG A 194 17.90 0.90 -14.34
CA ARG A 194 18.97 0.60 -15.30
C ARG A 194 20.21 0.01 -14.62
N LYS A 195 20.55 0.48 -13.41
CA LYS A 195 21.64 -0.10 -12.62
C LYS A 195 21.32 -1.55 -12.24
N GLN A 196 20.11 -1.82 -11.74
CA GLN A 196 19.67 -3.18 -11.41
C GLN A 196 19.73 -4.10 -12.64
N ALA A 197 19.18 -3.68 -13.78
CA ALA A 197 19.19 -4.47 -15.01
C ALA A 197 20.62 -4.84 -15.48
N ARG A 198 21.57 -3.90 -15.42
CA ARG A 198 22.98 -4.17 -15.76
C ARG A 198 23.61 -5.18 -14.81
N TRP A 199 23.34 -5.09 -13.51
CA TRP A 199 23.86 -6.06 -12.55
C TRP A 199 23.25 -7.44 -12.74
N VAL A 200 21.94 -7.52 -12.98
CA VAL A 200 21.27 -8.80 -13.29
C VAL A 200 21.87 -9.44 -14.53
N ALA A 201 22.05 -8.68 -15.63
CA ALA A 201 22.66 -9.19 -16.85
C ALA A 201 24.10 -9.69 -16.61
N ARG A 202 24.90 -8.95 -15.84
CA ARG A 202 26.27 -9.35 -15.49
C ARG A 202 26.30 -10.64 -14.68
N LEU A 203 25.46 -10.72 -13.62
CA LEU A 203 25.37 -11.91 -12.79
C LEU A 203 24.84 -13.14 -13.55
N SER A 204 23.92 -12.94 -14.50
CA SER A 204 23.39 -14.02 -15.32
C SER A 204 24.42 -14.63 -16.25
N GLY A 205 25.43 -13.85 -16.70
CA GLY A 205 26.52 -14.32 -17.52
C GLY A 205 27.70 -14.95 -16.76
N MET A 206 27.66 -14.96 -15.43
CA MET A 206 28.74 -15.55 -14.60
C MET A 206 28.59 -17.06 -14.45
N PRO A 207 29.74 -17.80 -14.27
CA PRO A 207 29.69 -19.20 -13.82
C PRO A 207 28.88 -19.36 -12.54
N VAL A 208 28.18 -20.48 -12.41
CA VAL A 208 27.25 -20.73 -11.29
C VAL A 208 27.92 -20.55 -9.92
N LEU A 209 29.11 -21.13 -9.73
CA LEU A 209 29.82 -21.04 -8.43
C LEU A 209 30.27 -19.62 -8.09
N GLU A 210 30.75 -18.87 -9.07
CA GLU A 210 31.14 -17.46 -8.89
C GLU A 210 29.91 -16.62 -8.49
N ARG A 211 28.78 -16.79 -9.17
CA ARG A 211 27.53 -16.12 -8.83
C ARG A 211 27.04 -16.48 -7.41
N GLN A 212 27.15 -17.75 -7.02
CA GLN A 212 26.79 -18.18 -5.65
C GLN A 212 27.69 -17.55 -4.59
N ALA A 213 29.00 -17.49 -4.85
CA ALA A 213 29.96 -16.86 -3.94
C ALA A 213 29.66 -15.36 -3.73
N LEU A 214 29.37 -14.62 -4.83
CA LEU A 214 28.97 -13.22 -4.74
C LEU A 214 27.64 -13.03 -4.00
N SER A 215 26.64 -13.89 -4.25
CA SER A 215 25.37 -13.84 -3.54
C SER A 215 25.55 -14.07 -2.03
N SER A 216 26.38 -15.02 -1.65
CA SER A 216 26.73 -15.29 -0.24
C SER A 216 27.42 -14.09 0.42
N ALA A 217 28.37 -13.45 -0.28
CA ALA A 217 29.04 -12.26 0.22
C ALA A 217 28.10 -11.07 0.42
N LEU A 218 27.15 -10.86 -0.49
CA LEU A 218 26.13 -9.81 -0.38
C LEU A 218 25.18 -10.04 0.81
N LEU A 219 24.80 -11.29 1.08
CA LEU A 219 24.00 -11.64 2.25
C LEU A 219 24.75 -11.34 3.56
N ALA A 220 26.06 -11.61 3.61
CA ALA A 220 26.88 -11.32 4.78
C ALA A 220 27.04 -9.80 5.06
N VAL A 221 27.03 -8.96 4.02
CA VAL A 221 27.03 -7.49 4.15
C VAL A 221 25.70 -6.97 4.71
N ARG A 222 24.60 -7.61 4.34
CA ARG A 222 23.26 -7.24 4.81
C ARG A 222 23.02 -7.51 6.31
N SER A 223 23.76 -8.42 6.89
CA SER A 223 23.64 -8.85 8.30
C SER A 223 24.45 -7.98 9.27
N ARG A 224 25.18 -6.98 8.78
CA ARG A 224 25.92 -5.98 9.56
C ARG A 224 25.18 -4.64 9.59
#